data_0af41fa0b751693fceb06f2ac6a77194
#
_entry.id   0af41fa0b751693fceb06f2ac6a77194
#
_cell.length_a   1.000
_cell.length_b   1.000
_cell.length_c   1.000
_cell.angle_alpha   90.00
_cell.angle_beta   90.00
_cell.angle_gamma   90.00
#
_symmetry.space_group_name_H-M   'P 1'
#
loop_
_entity.id
_entity.type
_entity.pdbx_description
1 polymer ?
#
loop_
_entity_poly.entity_id
_entity_poly.type
_entity_poly.pdbx_seq_one_letter_code
_entity_poly.pdbx_strand_id
1 'polypeptide(L)'
;SCIVAEYKNSENMNILSISSIPTSNIKKNVILNFESLQEQIKHLIFETEKLSQTKLNLINLNFSLLNSTSHYYASEIQLKNEKISELHLKKIINQSEYFNNASDQFELYNNIISYIVDNNQYNLAPLGNYSDNIKINFYKIFIQKKYIESFLSIVNKLKLNVENYIPSPLSSSLSTLTKDEKELGTICINLGHSTSSIAIFENNKFIYGDTIGIGSNNVTLDIARGVSTTISSAERLKTLYGSLISSPSDEHEIIEIPIVSGEKSTFKQISRSYLNSIINQEX
;
A
#
# COMPACT_ATOMS: atom_id res chain seq x y z
N SER A 1 0.27 -9.97 8.19
CA SER A 1 1.63 -10.55 8.20
C SER A 1 2.56 -9.71 9.06
N CYS A 2 3.57 -10.33 9.65
CA CYS A 2 4.64 -9.67 10.39
C CYS A 2 5.98 -10.27 9.95
N ILE A 3 6.97 -9.40 9.71
CA ILE A 3 8.31 -9.79 9.28
C ILE A 3 9.29 -9.18 10.26
N VAL A 4 10.22 -9.98 10.78
CA VAL A 4 11.34 -9.51 11.59
C VAL A 4 12.63 -9.70 10.79
N ALA A 5 13.40 -8.64 10.69
CA ALA A 5 14.67 -8.65 9.99
C ALA A 5 15.72 -7.88 10.78
N GLU A 6 16.98 -8.24 10.59
CA GLU A 6 18.12 -7.50 11.15
C GLU A 6 19.07 -7.07 10.03
N TYR A 7 19.68 -5.93 10.18
CA TYR A 7 20.74 -5.47 9.29
C TYR A 7 22.09 -5.87 9.87
N LYS A 8 22.85 -6.65 9.11
CA LYS A 8 24.24 -6.99 9.46
C LYS A 8 25.19 -5.87 9.04
N ASN A 9 24.82 -5.18 7.95
CA ASN A 9 25.48 -3.98 7.46
C ASN A 9 24.51 -3.28 6.47
N SER A 10 24.92 -2.16 5.91
CA SER A 10 24.06 -1.35 5.02
C SER A 10 23.52 -2.08 3.79
N GLU A 11 24.12 -3.21 3.40
CA GLU A 11 23.75 -3.93 2.17
C GLU A 11 23.09 -5.29 2.44
N ASN A 12 23.30 -5.85 3.63
CA ASN A 12 22.86 -7.22 3.93
C ASN A 12 21.80 -7.23 5.04
N MET A 13 20.57 -7.51 4.64
CA MET A 13 19.44 -7.71 5.54
C MET A 13 19.16 -9.21 5.68
N ASN A 14 19.08 -9.67 6.92
CA ASN A 14 18.76 -11.06 7.24
C ASN A 14 17.34 -11.15 7.80
N ILE A 15 16.47 -11.91 7.15
CA ILE A 15 15.10 -12.14 7.64
C ILE A 15 15.15 -13.21 8.73
N LEU A 16 14.77 -12.83 9.94
CA LEU A 16 14.75 -13.74 11.11
C LEU A 16 13.46 -14.53 11.19
N SER A 17 12.32 -13.93 10.85
CA SER A 17 11.04 -14.64 10.85
C SER A 17 10.01 -13.96 9.95
N ILE A 18 9.08 -14.75 9.44
CA ILE A 18 7.90 -14.30 8.71
C ILE A 18 6.71 -15.06 9.26
N SER A 19 5.69 -14.35 9.70
CA SER A 19 4.43 -14.95 10.16
C SER A 19 3.25 -14.30 9.47
N SER A 20 2.22 -15.08 9.18
CA SER A 20 1.02 -14.57 8.51
C SER A 20 -0.22 -15.30 9.02
N ILE A 21 -1.28 -14.53 9.24
CA ILE A 21 -2.58 -15.06 9.67
C ILE A 21 -3.63 -14.48 8.70
N PRO A 22 -4.46 -15.34 8.09
CA PRO A 22 -5.60 -14.85 7.31
C PRO A 22 -6.59 -14.10 8.21
N THR A 23 -7.17 -13.04 7.74
CA THR A 23 -8.17 -12.30 8.50
C THR A 23 -9.35 -11.86 7.63
N SER A 24 -10.55 -11.94 8.19
CA SER A 24 -11.76 -11.32 7.67
C SER A 24 -12.19 -10.12 8.52
N ASN A 25 -11.40 -9.79 9.55
CA ASN A 25 -11.74 -8.75 10.53
C ASN A 25 -11.40 -7.33 10.08
N ILE A 26 -10.74 -7.21 8.93
CA ILE A 26 -10.42 -5.92 8.30
C ILE A 26 -10.83 -6.00 6.83
N LYS A 27 -11.49 -4.94 6.34
CA LYS A 27 -11.85 -4.84 4.93
C LYS A 27 -11.73 -3.37 4.49
N LYS A 28 -10.89 -3.12 3.49
CA LYS A 28 -10.69 -1.77 2.92
C LYS A 28 -10.42 -0.71 4.01
N ASN A 29 -9.47 -1.00 4.88
CA ASN A 29 -9.06 -0.15 6.03
C ASN A 29 -10.11 -0.01 7.14
N VAL A 30 -11.25 -0.69 7.05
CA VAL A 30 -12.29 -0.67 8.09
C VAL A 30 -12.17 -1.94 8.93
N ILE A 31 -12.09 -1.78 10.26
CA ILE A 31 -12.09 -2.90 11.20
C ILE A 31 -13.54 -3.36 11.40
N LEU A 32 -13.82 -4.60 11.06
CA LEU A 32 -15.17 -5.20 11.17
C LEU A 32 -15.42 -5.81 12.55
N ASN A 33 -14.36 -6.37 13.17
CA ASN A 33 -14.44 -6.93 14.52
C ASN A 33 -13.14 -6.60 15.26
N PHE A 34 -13.24 -5.65 16.17
CA PHE A 34 -12.09 -5.10 16.90
C PHE A 34 -11.43 -6.16 17.82
N GLU A 35 -12.25 -6.87 18.61
CA GLU A 35 -11.73 -7.83 19.60
C GLU A 35 -11.04 -9.01 18.91
N SER A 36 -11.69 -9.55 17.89
CA SER A 36 -11.11 -10.66 17.12
C SER A 36 -9.83 -10.24 16.41
N LEU A 37 -9.78 -9.03 15.83
CA LEU A 37 -8.57 -8.51 15.20
C LEU A 37 -7.46 -8.32 16.21
N GLN A 38 -7.77 -7.79 17.39
CA GLN A 38 -6.79 -7.59 18.48
C GLN A 38 -6.15 -8.95 18.88
N GLU A 39 -6.94 -9.98 19.07
CA GLU A 39 -6.41 -11.32 19.43
C GLU A 39 -5.60 -11.93 18.27
N GLN A 40 -6.04 -11.72 17.02
CA GLN A 40 -5.26 -12.18 15.85
C GLN A 40 -3.89 -11.50 15.78
N ILE A 41 -3.84 -10.18 15.98
CA ILE A 41 -2.58 -9.42 15.94
C ILE A 41 -1.68 -9.86 17.12
N LYS A 42 -2.25 -10.02 18.31
CA LYS A 42 -1.52 -10.50 19.50
C LYS A 42 -0.88 -11.87 19.22
N HIS A 43 -1.65 -12.79 18.66
CA HIS A 43 -1.15 -14.13 18.30
C HIS A 43 -0.05 -14.03 17.23
N LEU A 44 -0.26 -13.19 16.22
CA LEU A 44 0.72 -12.97 15.15
C LEU A 44 2.06 -12.46 15.72
N ILE A 45 2.00 -11.45 16.59
CA ILE A 45 3.21 -10.88 17.22
C ILE A 45 3.90 -11.95 18.08
N PHE A 46 3.14 -12.68 18.91
CA PHE A 46 3.70 -13.74 19.77
C PHE A 46 4.43 -14.83 18.94
N GLU A 47 3.82 -15.29 17.86
CA GLU A 47 4.45 -16.31 16.99
C GLU A 47 5.70 -15.75 16.30
N THR A 48 5.64 -14.48 15.89
CA THR A 48 6.79 -13.82 15.22
C THR A 48 7.96 -13.66 16.20
N GLU A 49 7.69 -13.23 17.45
CA GLU A 49 8.71 -13.11 18.52
C GLU A 49 9.34 -14.47 18.84
N LYS A 50 8.52 -15.50 18.92
CA LYS A 50 8.96 -16.87 19.21
C LYS A 50 9.90 -17.39 18.11
N LEU A 51 9.54 -17.18 16.84
CA LEU A 51 10.34 -17.63 15.69
C LEU A 51 11.64 -16.84 15.55
N SER A 52 11.59 -15.53 15.78
CA SER A 52 12.78 -14.67 15.65
C SER A 52 13.66 -14.67 16.90
N GLN A 53 13.16 -15.18 18.03
CA GLN A 53 13.79 -15.12 19.35
C GLN A 53 14.10 -13.66 19.76
N THR A 54 13.27 -12.72 19.31
CA THR A 54 13.47 -11.28 19.52
C THR A 54 12.18 -10.67 20.06
N LYS A 55 12.28 -9.89 21.12
CA LYS A 55 11.15 -9.13 21.68
C LYS A 55 10.93 -7.86 20.83
N LEU A 56 9.71 -7.66 20.39
CA LEU A 56 9.34 -6.52 19.54
C LEU A 56 8.84 -5.36 20.41
N ASN A 57 9.39 -4.18 20.20
CA ASN A 57 8.97 -2.95 20.85
C ASN A 57 8.62 -1.86 19.83
N LEU A 58 9.33 -1.86 18.68
CA LEU A 58 9.13 -0.92 17.58
C LEU A 58 8.71 -1.69 16.34
N ILE A 59 7.78 -1.11 15.59
CA ILE A 59 7.31 -1.70 14.33
C ILE A 59 7.22 -0.63 13.24
N ASN A 60 7.45 -1.03 12.01
CA ASN A 60 7.11 -0.25 10.84
C ASN A 60 5.75 -0.78 10.34
N LEU A 61 4.80 0.11 10.17
CA LEU A 61 3.43 -0.25 9.81
C LEU A 61 3.18 0.03 8.33
N ASN A 62 2.98 -1.05 7.57
CA ASN A 62 2.56 -0.93 6.16
C ASN A 62 1.06 -0.64 6.12
N PHE A 63 0.67 0.42 5.39
CA PHE A 63 -0.71 0.88 5.37
C PHE A 63 -1.21 1.15 3.95
N SER A 64 -2.40 0.66 3.65
CA SER A 64 -3.05 0.93 2.36
C SER A 64 -3.45 2.40 2.26
N LEU A 65 -3.28 2.99 1.07
CA LEU A 65 -3.69 4.39 0.81
C LEU A 65 -5.18 4.53 0.48
N LEU A 66 -5.95 3.47 0.60
CA LEU A 66 -7.40 3.56 0.39
C LEU A 66 -8.00 4.56 1.40
N ASN A 67 -8.79 5.51 0.92
CA ASN A 67 -9.38 6.60 1.70
C ASN A 67 -8.35 7.62 2.20
N SER A 68 -7.17 7.68 1.60
CA SER A 68 -6.20 8.74 1.85
C SER A 68 -6.38 9.90 0.86
N THR A 69 -5.76 11.03 1.17
CA THR A 69 -5.61 12.16 0.25
C THR A 69 -4.14 12.54 0.20
N SER A 70 -3.67 12.95 -0.96
CA SER A 70 -2.28 13.36 -1.11
C SER A 70 -2.21 14.79 -1.63
N HIS A 71 -1.19 15.51 -1.19
CA HIS A 71 -1.02 16.92 -1.50
C HIS A 71 0.47 17.25 -1.70
N TYR A 72 0.69 18.22 -2.57
CA TYR A 72 2.01 18.84 -2.72
C TYR A 72 2.00 20.16 -1.97
N TYR A 73 3.01 20.34 -1.14
CA TYR A 73 3.22 21.56 -0.36
C TYR A 73 4.59 22.14 -0.67
N ALA A 74 4.70 23.44 -0.50
CA ALA A 74 5.99 24.11 -0.57
C ALA A 74 6.13 25.06 0.59
N SER A 75 7.32 25.08 1.17
CA SER A 75 7.67 26.03 2.24
C SER A 75 9.02 26.66 1.90
N GLU A 76 9.16 27.95 2.20
CA GLU A 76 10.38 28.69 1.85
C GLU A 76 10.81 29.64 2.96
N ILE A 77 12.10 29.98 2.97
CA ILE A 77 12.66 31.03 3.83
C ILE A 77 13.58 31.94 3.01
N GLN A 78 13.65 33.18 3.42
CA GLN A 78 14.59 34.16 2.90
C GLN A 78 15.89 34.07 3.69
N LEU A 79 17.03 34.07 3.00
CA LEU A 79 18.36 33.92 3.60
C LEU A 79 19.23 35.16 3.48
N LYS A 80 19.01 36.01 2.49
CA LYS A 80 19.77 37.26 2.28
C LYS A 80 21.28 37.01 2.07
N ASN A 81 21.58 36.15 1.10
CA ASN A 81 22.96 35.76 0.72
C ASN A 81 23.69 35.05 1.87
N GLU A 82 22.94 34.18 2.60
CA GLU A 82 23.55 33.34 3.63
C GLU A 82 23.84 31.92 3.12
N LYS A 83 24.76 31.26 3.77
CA LYS A 83 25.11 29.87 3.48
C LYS A 83 24.02 28.94 3.99
N ILE A 84 23.46 28.09 3.11
CA ILE A 84 22.42 27.10 3.48
C ILE A 84 23.00 26.11 4.49
N SER A 85 22.34 25.98 5.62
CA SER A 85 22.73 25.11 6.73
C SER A 85 21.61 24.13 7.06
N GLU A 86 21.93 23.08 7.82
CA GLU A 86 20.93 22.12 8.32
C GLU A 86 19.86 22.82 9.17
N LEU A 87 20.20 23.88 9.90
CA LEU A 87 19.25 24.64 10.70
C LEU A 87 18.20 25.31 9.82
N HIS A 88 18.61 25.83 8.67
CA HIS A 88 17.69 26.42 7.68
C HIS A 88 16.72 25.37 7.16
N LEU A 89 17.21 24.18 6.79
CA LEU A 89 16.37 23.08 6.30
C LEU A 89 15.39 22.63 7.38
N LYS A 90 15.85 22.44 8.62
CA LYS A 90 15.00 22.07 9.76
C LYS A 90 13.89 23.10 10.01
N LYS A 91 14.22 24.39 9.88
CA LYS A 91 13.23 25.47 10.03
C LYS A 91 12.11 25.35 8.99
N ILE A 92 12.46 25.10 7.72
CA ILE A 92 11.50 24.94 6.63
C ILE A 92 10.64 23.68 6.86
N ILE A 93 11.28 22.58 7.26
CA ILE A 93 10.58 21.31 7.52
C ILE A 93 9.56 21.50 8.66
N ASN A 94 9.99 22.13 9.76
CA ASN A 94 9.09 22.40 10.89
C ASN A 94 7.91 23.31 10.48
N GLN A 95 8.17 24.32 9.64
CA GLN A 95 7.09 25.16 9.11
C GLN A 95 6.08 24.35 8.29
N SER A 96 6.53 23.33 7.56
CA SER A 96 5.66 22.49 6.75
C SER A 96 4.70 21.63 7.59
N GLU A 97 5.02 21.40 8.86
CA GLU A 97 4.15 20.66 9.80
C GLU A 97 2.88 21.44 10.14
N TYR A 98 2.94 22.77 10.11
CA TYR A 98 1.77 23.61 10.41
C TYR A 98 0.71 23.60 9.29
N PHE A 99 1.02 23.07 8.12
CA PHE A 99 0.03 22.94 7.03
C PHE A 99 -0.99 21.82 7.28
N ASN A 100 -0.81 21.05 8.34
CA ASN A 100 -1.71 19.95 8.71
C ASN A 100 -2.70 20.41 9.81
N ASN A 101 -3.58 21.34 9.49
CA ASN A 101 -4.49 21.93 10.46
C ASN A 101 -5.90 21.30 10.50
N ALA A 102 -6.17 20.27 9.71
CA ALA A 102 -7.44 19.56 9.79
C ALA A 102 -7.41 18.61 11.00
N SER A 103 -8.21 18.91 12.01
CA SER A 103 -8.22 18.17 13.29
C SER A 103 -8.55 16.68 13.14
N ASP A 104 -9.19 16.29 12.03
CA ASP A 104 -9.63 14.92 11.77
C ASP A 104 -8.67 14.14 10.87
N GLN A 105 -7.55 14.75 10.44
CA GLN A 105 -6.57 14.11 9.57
C GLN A 105 -5.31 13.68 10.32
N PHE A 106 -4.72 12.58 9.89
CA PHE A 106 -3.45 12.02 10.36
C PHE A 106 -2.47 12.03 9.20
N GLU A 107 -1.28 12.63 9.39
CA GLU A 107 -0.21 12.60 8.39
C GLU A 107 0.41 11.21 8.39
N LEU A 108 0.16 10.45 7.31
CA LEU A 108 0.64 9.08 7.16
C LEU A 108 2.04 9.03 6.57
N TYR A 109 2.38 10.00 5.71
CA TYR A 109 3.65 9.99 4.99
C TYR A 109 4.03 11.42 4.59
N ASN A 110 5.32 11.70 4.65
CA ASN A 110 5.89 13.00 4.28
C ASN A 110 7.25 12.77 3.62
N ASN A 111 7.43 13.32 2.45
CA ASN A 111 8.67 13.17 1.69
C ASN A 111 9.06 14.49 1.02
N ILE A 112 10.36 14.78 1.03
CA ILE A 112 10.91 15.95 0.31
C ILE A 112 11.15 15.52 -1.15
N ILE A 113 10.45 16.19 -2.07
CA ILE A 113 10.57 15.92 -3.51
C ILE A 113 11.80 16.65 -4.09
N SER A 114 11.94 17.95 -3.80
CA SER A 114 13.01 18.76 -4.35
C SER A 114 13.27 20.00 -3.50
N TYR A 115 14.41 20.59 -3.74
CA TYR A 115 14.82 21.88 -3.19
C TYR A 115 14.91 22.86 -4.36
N ILE A 116 14.52 24.10 -4.15
CA ILE A 116 14.68 25.19 -5.13
C ILE A 116 15.50 26.28 -4.45
N VAL A 117 16.63 26.62 -5.05
CA VAL A 117 17.57 27.64 -4.57
C VAL A 117 17.74 28.67 -5.69
N ASP A 118 17.28 29.89 -5.46
CA ASP A 118 17.38 30.99 -6.42
C ASP A 118 16.89 30.56 -7.83
N ASN A 119 15.73 29.85 -7.87
CA ASN A 119 15.04 29.32 -9.06
C ASN A 119 15.70 28.08 -9.70
N ASN A 120 16.78 27.57 -9.15
CA ASN A 120 17.40 26.32 -9.63
C ASN A 120 16.93 25.12 -8.78
N GLN A 121 16.53 24.03 -9.44
CA GLN A 121 16.05 22.84 -8.74
C GLN A 121 17.18 21.87 -8.43
N TYR A 122 17.15 21.31 -7.22
CA TYR A 122 18.09 20.31 -6.71
C TYR A 122 17.33 19.11 -6.16
N ASN A 123 17.83 17.93 -6.44
CA ASN A 123 17.26 16.67 -5.90
C ASN A 123 17.85 16.32 -4.52
N LEU A 124 19.02 16.82 -4.21
CA LEU A 124 19.70 16.62 -2.91
C LEU A 124 19.77 17.95 -2.15
N ALA A 125 19.88 17.86 -0.84
CA ALA A 125 19.98 19.04 0.03
C ALA A 125 21.18 19.91 -0.38
N PRO A 126 20.97 21.18 -0.78
CA PRO A 126 22.04 22.05 -1.32
C PRO A 126 22.83 22.72 -0.18
N LEU A 127 23.31 21.94 0.77
CA LEU A 127 24.06 22.44 1.92
C LEU A 127 25.35 23.11 1.47
N GLY A 128 25.64 24.25 2.08
CA GLY A 128 26.88 24.97 1.81
C GLY A 128 26.78 26.00 0.68
N ASN A 129 25.74 25.97 -0.15
CA ASN A 129 25.52 26.97 -1.20
C ASN A 129 25.08 28.29 -0.56
N TYR A 130 25.53 29.41 -1.10
CA TYR A 130 25.00 30.74 -0.75
C TYR A 130 23.72 31.00 -1.54
N SER A 131 22.75 31.67 -0.91
CA SER A 131 21.46 31.87 -1.55
C SER A 131 20.71 33.02 -0.90
N ASP A 132 19.87 33.68 -1.68
CA ASP A 132 18.90 34.66 -1.18
C ASP A 132 17.62 33.99 -0.68
N ASN A 133 17.27 32.82 -1.23
CA ASN A 133 16.10 32.07 -0.76
C ASN A 133 16.27 30.57 -0.99
N ILE A 134 15.60 29.79 -0.16
CA ILE A 134 15.47 28.36 -0.36
C ILE A 134 14.03 27.94 -0.11
N LYS A 135 13.51 27.12 -1.01
CA LYS A 135 12.17 26.54 -0.97
C LYS A 135 12.30 25.01 -1.02
N ILE A 136 11.50 24.32 -0.23
CA ILE A 136 11.44 22.85 -0.23
C ILE A 136 10.04 22.43 -0.69
N ASN A 137 9.98 21.53 -1.66
CA ASN A 137 8.75 20.93 -2.14
C ASN A 137 8.56 19.57 -1.44
N PHE A 138 7.37 19.36 -0.89
CA PHE A 138 6.98 18.16 -0.13
C PHE A 138 5.84 17.45 -0.82
N TYR A 139 5.86 16.13 -0.74
CA TYR A 139 4.71 15.27 -1.03
C TYR A 139 4.23 14.69 0.29
N LYS A 140 2.98 14.94 0.65
CA LYS A 140 2.39 14.48 1.90
C LYS A 140 1.12 13.68 1.65
N ILE A 141 0.93 12.62 2.44
CA ILE A 141 -0.26 11.77 2.39
C ILE A 141 -0.95 11.83 3.75
N PHE A 142 -2.25 12.07 3.73
CA PHE A 142 -3.10 12.14 4.92
C PHE A 142 -4.20 11.10 4.85
N ILE A 143 -4.61 10.62 6.01
CA ILE A 143 -5.76 9.72 6.14
C ILE A 143 -6.65 10.25 7.27
N GLN A 144 -7.96 10.05 7.17
CA GLN A 144 -8.84 10.40 8.27
C GLN A 144 -8.51 9.55 9.50
N LYS A 145 -8.43 10.18 10.67
CA LYS A 145 -8.06 9.53 11.92
C LYS A 145 -8.87 8.28 12.23
N LYS A 146 -10.17 8.27 11.90
CA LYS A 146 -11.07 7.14 12.14
C LYS A 146 -10.58 5.81 11.51
N TYR A 147 -9.80 5.88 10.41
CA TYR A 147 -9.29 4.67 9.74
C TYR A 147 -8.03 4.12 10.37
N ILE A 148 -7.30 4.92 11.14
CA ILE A 148 -6.03 4.49 11.71
C ILE A 148 -6.05 4.40 13.23
N GLU A 149 -6.79 5.25 13.93
CA GLU A 149 -6.80 5.29 15.40
C GLU A 149 -7.22 3.97 16.04
N SER A 150 -8.23 3.31 15.48
CA SER A 150 -8.67 2.01 15.99
C SER A 150 -7.55 0.96 15.89
N PHE A 151 -6.81 0.97 14.80
CA PHE A 151 -5.66 0.06 14.62
C PHE A 151 -4.54 0.44 15.57
N LEU A 152 -4.22 1.71 15.71
CA LEU A 152 -3.19 2.19 16.65
C LEU A 152 -3.55 1.85 18.10
N SER A 153 -4.84 1.88 18.45
CA SER A 153 -5.30 1.45 19.77
C SER A 153 -4.94 -0.01 20.05
N ILE A 154 -5.07 -0.89 19.04
CA ILE A 154 -4.65 -2.30 19.19
C ILE A 154 -3.13 -2.38 19.39
N VAL A 155 -2.36 -1.68 18.56
CA VAL A 155 -0.89 -1.67 18.60
C VAL A 155 -0.41 -1.22 20.00
N ASN A 156 -1.01 -0.13 20.51
CA ASN A 156 -0.66 0.44 21.81
C ASN A 156 -1.00 -0.53 22.96
N LYS A 157 -2.15 -1.22 22.91
CA LYS A 157 -2.53 -2.24 23.91
C LYS A 157 -1.52 -3.39 23.96
N LEU A 158 -0.87 -3.68 22.83
CA LEU A 158 0.17 -4.71 22.74
C LEU A 158 1.55 -4.18 23.15
N LYS A 159 1.62 -2.92 23.60
CA LYS A 159 2.85 -2.23 24.04
C LYS A 159 3.88 -2.11 22.92
N LEU A 160 3.40 -1.97 21.68
CA LEU A 160 4.22 -1.72 20.51
C LEU A 160 4.14 -0.24 20.15
N ASN A 161 5.23 0.30 19.63
CA ASN A 161 5.30 1.68 19.14
C ASN A 161 5.50 1.65 17.61
N VAL A 162 4.78 2.48 16.90
CA VAL A 162 4.98 2.61 15.45
C VAL A 162 6.09 3.63 15.20
N GLU A 163 7.17 3.16 14.59
CA GLU A 163 8.31 4.01 14.22
C GLU A 163 8.02 4.75 12.91
N ASN A 164 7.55 4.01 11.91
CA ASN A 164 7.25 4.59 10.59
C ASN A 164 5.95 4.01 10.03
N TYR A 165 5.23 4.85 9.31
CA TYR A 165 4.10 4.46 8.48
C TYR A 165 4.56 4.40 7.03
N ILE A 166 4.38 3.24 6.40
CA ILE A 166 4.88 3.02 5.05
C ILE A 166 3.69 2.77 4.12
N PRO A 167 3.46 3.65 3.14
CA PRO A 167 2.41 3.41 2.15
C PRO A 167 2.62 2.08 1.41
N SER A 168 1.57 1.27 1.28
CA SER A 168 1.66 -0.03 0.59
C SER A 168 2.17 0.10 -0.85
N PRO A 169 1.74 1.10 -1.67
CA PRO A 169 2.33 1.23 -3.00
C PRO A 169 3.83 1.55 -2.96
N LEU A 170 4.30 2.29 -1.94
CA LEU A 170 5.75 2.52 -1.76
C LEU A 170 6.48 1.21 -1.48
N SER A 171 6.02 0.43 -0.48
CA SER A 171 6.72 -0.80 -0.10
C SER A 171 6.74 -1.85 -1.22
N SER A 172 5.61 -2.01 -1.95
CA SER A 172 5.56 -2.96 -3.07
C SER A 172 6.50 -2.54 -4.21
N SER A 173 6.58 -1.24 -4.48
CA SER A 173 7.49 -0.72 -5.53
C SER A 173 8.96 -0.87 -5.14
N LEU A 174 9.29 -0.60 -3.87
CA LEU A 174 10.67 -0.75 -3.38
C LEU A 174 11.18 -2.19 -3.49
N SER A 175 10.27 -3.18 -3.41
CA SER A 175 10.62 -4.59 -3.51
C SER A 175 10.78 -5.09 -4.96
N THR A 176 10.29 -4.33 -5.95
CA THR A 176 10.25 -4.78 -7.35
C THR A 176 11.11 -3.92 -8.28
N LEU A 177 11.18 -2.62 -8.03
CA LEU A 177 11.86 -1.67 -8.92
C LEU A 177 13.36 -1.61 -8.65
N THR A 178 14.14 -1.57 -9.71
CA THR A 178 15.57 -1.33 -9.66
C THR A 178 15.85 0.15 -9.34
N LYS A 179 17.10 0.45 -8.98
CA LYS A 179 17.55 1.81 -8.73
C LYS A 179 17.41 2.67 -9.99
N ASP A 180 17.80 2.12 -11.14
CA ASP A 180 17.77 2.85 -12.41
C ASP A 180 16.34 3.22 -12.82
N GLU A 181 15.39 2.29 -12.66
CA GLU A 181 13.98 2.57 -12.95
C GLU A 181 13.46 3.72 -12.09
N LYS A 182 13.81 3.74 -10.80
CA LYS A 182 13.38 4.81 -9.89
C LYS A 182 14.06 6.14 -10.22
N GLU A 183 15.31 6.11 -10.68
CA GLU A 183 16.05 7.32 -11.08
C GLU A 183 15.47 7.94 -12.35
N LEU A 184 15.26 7.11 -13.37
CA LEU A 184 14.81 7.57 -14.69
C LEU A 184 13.34 7.97 -14.72
N GLY A 185 12.56 7.51 -13.76
CA GLY A 185 11.12 7.75 -13.67
C GLY A 185 10.31 6.53 -14.11
N THR A 186 9.44 6.06 -13.22
CA THR A 186 8.65 4.86 -13.49
C THR A 186 7.31 4.90 -12.76
N ILE A 187 6.35 4.19 -13.32
CA ILE A 187 5.04 3.95 -12.70
C ILE A 187 4.96 2.46 -12.37
N CYS A 188 4.73 2.16 -11.10
CA CYS A 188 4.51 0.79 -10.62
C CYS A 188 3.02 0.62 -10.31
N ILE A 189 2.38 -0.37 -10.94
CA ILE A 189 0.97 -0.69 -10.68
C ILE A 189 0.92 -2.06 -10.00
N ASN A 190 0.28 -2.12 -8.84
CA ASN A 190 0.09 -3.36 -8.09
C ASN A 190 -1.40 -3.74 -8.14
N LEU A 191 -1.70 -4.83 -8.84
CA LEU A 191 -3.07 -5.37 -8.97
C LEU A 191 -3.27 -6.45 -7.91
N GLY A 192 -3.91 -6.05 -6.80
CA GLY A 192 -4.12 -6.93 -5.66
C GLY A 192 -5.49 -7.63 -5.65
N HIS A 193 -5.75 -8.34 -4.57
CA HIS A 193 -7.01 -9.08 -4.40
C HIS A 193 -8.21 -8.13 -4.22
N SER A 194 -8.11 -7.19 -3.28
CA SER A 194 -9.24 -6.28 -2.92
C SER A 194 -9.01 -4.84 -3.34
N THR A 195 -7.78 -4.49 -3.69
CA THR A 195 -7.38 -3.13 -4.05
C THR A 195 -6.34 -3.17 -5.16
N SER A 196 -6.33 -2.11 -5.96
CA SER A 196 -5.23 -1.86 -6.91
C SER A 196 -4.58 -0.55 -6.53
N SER A 197 -3.27 -0.46 -6.64
CA SER A 197 -2.53 0.72 -6.24
C SER A 197 -1.49 1.12 -7.28
N ILE A 198 -1.14 2.40 -7.26
CA ILE A 198 -0.16 3.00 -8.15
C ILE A 198 0.91 3.71 -7.30
N ALA A 199 2.15 3.64 -7.76
CA ALA A 199 3.27 4.39 -7.22
C ALA A 199 4.04 5.01 -8.37
N ILE A 200 4.42 6.29 -8.23
CA ILE A 200 5.24 6.99 -9.24
C ILE A 200 6.54 7.42 -8.59
N PHE A 201 7.62 7.09 -9.26
CA PHE A 201 8.99 7.47 -8.85
C PHE A 201 9.61 8.37 -9.91
N GLU A 202 10.43 9.30 -9.46
CA GLU A 202 11.27 10.15 -10.29
C GLU A 202 12.50 10.58 -9.44
N ASN A 203 13.69 10.54 -10.02
CA ASN A 203 14.93 10.89 -9.31
C ASN A 203 15.10 10.13 -7.99
N ASN A 204 14.77 8.83 -7.97
CA ASN A 204 14.79 7.93 -6.80
C ASN A 204 13.80 8.33 -5.70
N LYS A 205 12.86 9.23 -5.96
CA LYS A 205 11.90 9.70 -4.96
C LYS A 205 10.49 9.20 -5.30
N PHE A 206 9.76 8.78 -4.27
CA PHE A 206 8.34 8.46 -4.36
C PHE A 206 7.59 9.78 -4.39
N ILE A 207 7.07 10.13 -5.57
CA ILE A 207 6.44 11.43 -5.79
C ILE A 207 4.92 11.37 -5.81
N TYR A 208 4.33 10.17 -6.00
CA TYR A 208 2.87 9.99 -5.96
C TYR A 208 2.52 8.55 -5.64
N GLY A 209 1.45 8.38 -4.87
CA GLY A 209 0.85 7.07 -4.64
C GLY A 209 -0.63 7.17 -4.35
N ASP A 210 -1.38 6.17 -4.83
CA ASP A 210 -2.82 6.10 -4.59
C ASP A 210 -3.28 4.64 -4.58
N THR A 211 -4.50 4.40 -4.07
CA THR A 211 -5.09 3.06 -4.00
C THR A 211 -6.60 3.16 -4.22
N ILE A 212 -7.10 2.34 -5.12
CA ILE A 212 -8.54 2.20 -5.37
C ILE A 212 -9.05 0.87 -4.81
N GLY A 213 -10.31 0.83 -4.43
CA GLY A 213 -10.95 -0.34 -3.82
C GLY A 213 -11.45 -1.36 -4.85
N ILE A 214 -10.67 -1.60 -5.89
CA ILE A 214 -10.96 -2.56 -6.96
C ILE A 214 -9.77 -3.51 -7.08
N GLY A 215 -10.04 -4.80 -7.19
CA GLY A 215 -9.01 -5.83 -7.34
C GLY A 215 -9.59 -7.12 -7.90
N SER A 216 -8.77 -8.16 -8.00
CA SER A 216 -9.16 -9.43 -8.63
C SER A 216 -10.40 -10.08 -7.99
N ASN A 217 -10.70 -9.75 -6.74
CA ASN A 217 -11.90 -10.24 -6.05
C ASN A 217 -13.20 -9.70 -6.69
N ASN A 218 -13.16 -8.54 -7.32
CA ASN A 218 -14.33 -7.99 -8.01
C ASN A 218 -14.72 -8.95 -9.16
N VAL A 219 -13.73 -9.36 -9.96
CA VAL A 219 -13.93 -10.34 -11.04
C VAL A 219 -14.53 -11.65 -10.48
N THR A 220 -13.98 -12.14 -9.34
CA THR A 220 -14.49 -13.36 -8.70
C THR A 220 -15.97 -13.22 -8.32
N LEU A 221 -16.34 -12.06 -7.74
CA LEU A 221 -17.72 -11.81 -7.35
C LEU A 221 -18.66 -11.74 -8.56
N ASP A 222 -18.21 -11.18 -9.67
CA ASP A 222 -19.02 -11.08 -10.88
C ASP A 222 -19.18 -12.44 -11.56
N ILE A 223 -18.12 -13.27 -11.55
CA ILE A 223 -18.25 -14.67 -11.97
C ILE A 223 -19.26 -15.39 -11.08
N ALA A 224 -19.14 -15.26 -9.74
CA ALA A 224 -20.04 -15.92 -8.80
C ALA A 224 -21.51 -15.56 -9.07
N ARG A 225 -21.78 -14.28 -9.32
CA ARG A 225 -23.14 -13.79 -9.67
C ARG A 225 -23.59 -14.26 -11.06
N GLY A 226 -22.73 -14.07 -12.07
CA GLY A 226 -23.06 -14.36 -13.47
C GLY A 226 -23.36 -15.83 -13.71
N VAL A 227 -22.66 -16.73 -13.02
CA VAL A 227 -22.89 -18.18 -13.18
C VAL A 227 -23.60 -18.82 -11.98
N SER A 228 -24.03 -18.02 -10.98
CA SER A 228 -24.79 -18.47 -9.79
C SER A 228 -24.07 -19.60 -9.03
N THR A 229 -22.79 -19.35 -8.67
CA THR A 229 -21.97 -20.31 -7.93
C THR A 229 -21.40 -19.70 -6.65
N THR A 230 -20.69 -20.50 -5.84
CA THR A 230 -20.02 -19.99 -4.63
C THR A 230 -18.78 -19.15 -5.01
N ILE A 231 -18.38 -18.26 -4.08
CA ILE A 231 -17.16 -17.45 -4.28
C ILE A 231 -15.94 -18.32 -4.48
N SER A 232 -15.82 -19.43 -3.72
CA SER A 232 -14.66 -20.33 -3.86
C SER A 232 -14.66 -21.05 -5.22
N SER A 233 -15.82 -21.46 -5.74
CA SER A 233 -15.93 -22.03 -7.08
C SER A 233 -15.62 -20.99 -8.16
N ALA A 234 -16.11 -19.76 -7.99
CA ALA A 234 -15.83 -18.66 -8.92
C ALA A 234 -14.34 -18.33 -8.97
N GLU A 235 -13.66 -18.32 -7.82
CA GLU A 235 -12.21 -18.10 -7.75
C GLU A 235 -11.46 -19.19 -8.50
N ARG A 236 -11.90 -20.44 -8.34
CA ARG A 236 -11.34 -21.57 -9.06
C ARG A 236 -11.58 -21.46 -10.58
N LEU A 237 -12.79 -21.07 -10.99
CA LEU A 237 -13.12 -20.85 -12.41
C LEU A 237 -12.23 -19.76 -13.01
N LYS A 238 -12.09 -18.63 -12.32
CA LYS A 238 -11.22 -17.53 -12.74
C LYS A 238 -9.78 -17.98 -12.94
N THR A 239 -9.26 -18.76 -11.98
CA THR A 239 -7.84 -19.17 -11.96
C THR A 239 -7.52 -20.22 -13.02
N LEU A 240 -8.43 -21.19 -13.22
CA LEU A 240 -8.18 -22.33 -14.11
C LEU A 240 -8.59 -22.09 -15.56
N TYR A 241 -9.67 -21.35 -15.77
CA TYR A 241 -10.29 -21.23 -17.10
C TYR A 241 -10.39 -19.80 -17.61
N GLY A 242 -10.22 -18.79 -16.74
CA GLY A 242 -10.40 -17.40 -17.10
C GLY A 242 -9.32 -16.89 -18.04
N SER A 243 -9.73 -16.10 -19.03
CA SER A 243 -8.83 -15.46 -19.98
C SER A 243 -9.43 -14.12 -20.45
N LEU A 244 -8.56 -13.14 -20.67
CA LEU A 244 -8.93 -11.88 -21.33
C LEU A 244 -8.83 -12.01 -22.84
N ILE A 245 -8.09 -13.03 -23.30
CA ILE A 245 -7.92 -13.30 -24.74
C ILE A 245 -8.93 -14.39 -25.12
N SER A 246 -9.80 -14.06 -26.04
CA SER A 246 -10.82 -15.01 -26.54
C SER A 246 -10.30 -15.78 -27.76
N SER A 247 -10.67 -17.04 -27.83
CA SER A 247 -10.37 -17.93 -28.97
C SER A 247 -11.68 -18.49 -29.52
N PRO A 248 -11.77 -18.74 -30.84
CA PRO A 248 -12.97 -19.42 -31.40
C PRO A 248 -13.25 -20.80 -30.78
N SER A 249 -12.22 -21.47 -30.25
CA SER A 249 -12.39 -22.77 -29.58
C SER A 249 -13.12 -22.63 -28.21
N ASP A 250 -13.10 -21.46 -27.60
CA ASP A 250 -13.70 -21.22 -26.26
C ASP A 250 -15.22 -21.46 -26.25
N GLU A 251 -15.90 -21.34 -27.41
CA GLU A 251 -17.32 -21.63 -27.52
C GLU A 251 -17.64 -23.10 -27.30
N HIS A 252 -16.71 -23.96 -27.69
CA HIS A 252 -16.86 -25.42 -27.62
C HIS A 252 -16.25 -26.04 -26.37
N GLU A 253 -15.47 -25.25 -25.60
CA GLU A 253 -14.90 -25.69 -24.33
C GLU A 253 -15.94 -25.54 -23.22
N ILE A 254 -16.47 -26.68 -22.76
CA ILE A 254 -17.54 -26.71 -21.75
C ILE A 254 -16.93 -26.92 -20.37
N ILE A 255 -17.34 -26.08 -19.42
CA ILE A 255 -16.88 -26.10 -18.03
C ILE A 255 -18.06 -26.49 -17.14
N GLU A 256 -17.87 -27.47 -16.25
CA GLU A 256 -18.86 -27.87 -15.27
C GLU A 256 -18.70 -27.06 -13.98
N ILE A 257 -19.80 -26.50 -13.49
CA ILE A 257 -19.82 -25.62 -12.30
C ILE A 257 -20.80 -26.15 -11.27
N PRO A 258 -20.41 -26.25 -9.99
CA PRO A 258 -21.37 -26.56 -8.94
C PRO A 258 -22.32 -25.38 -8.71
N ILE A 259 -23.61 -25.64 -8.66
CA ILE A 259 -24.63 -24.61 -8.39
C ILE A 259 -24.95 -24.57 -6.89
N VAL A 260 -25.20 -23.35 -6.39
CA VAL A 260 -25.71 -23.18 -5.02
C VAL A 260 -27.21 -23.48 -5.02
N SER A 261 -27.59 -24.75 -4.80
CA SER A 261 -28.98 -25.14 -4.70
C SER A 261 -29.16 -26.27 -3.69
N GLY A 262 -29.74 -25.94 -2.54
CA GLY A 262 -30.24 -26.89 -1.54
C GLY A 262 -29.25 -27.99 -1.13
N GLU A 263 -29.83 -29.16 -0.79
CA GLU A 263 -29.06 -30.29 -0.24
C GLU A 263 -28.37 -31.18 -1.29
N LYS A 264 -28.64 -30.97 -2.57
CA LYS A 264 -28.02 -31.77 -3.65
C LYS A 264 -27.04 -30.95 -4.47
N SER A 265 -25.82 -31.45 -4.64
CA SER A 265 -24.86 -30.83 -5.54
C SER A 265 -25.33 -31.05 -7.00
N THR A 266 -25.90 -30.02 -7.57
CA THR A 266 -26.25 -29.98 -8.99
C THR A 266 -25.14 -29.24 -9.73
N PHE A 267 -24.89 -29.64 -10.97
CA PHE A 267 -23.89 -29.01 -11.83
C PHE A 267 -24.55 -28.37 -13.02
N LYS A 268 -24.01 -27.26 -13.43
CA LYS A 268 -24.40 -26.52 -14.63
C LYS A 268 -23.21 -26.51 -15.60
N GLN A 269 -23.48 -26.51 -16.87
CA GLN A 269 -22.45 -26.38 -17.90
C GLN A 269 -22.50 -24.99 -18.51
N ILE A 270 -21.34 -24.38 -18.68
CA ILE A 270 -21.19 -23.10 -19.41
C ILE A 270 -20.04 -23.24 -20.41
N SER A 271 -20.03 -22.44 -21.47
CA SER A 271 -18.88 -22.33 -22.33
C SER A 271 -17.79 -21.46 -21.70
N ARG A 272 -16.55 -21.72 -22.02
CA ARG A 272 -15.41 -20.87 -21.64
C ARG A 272 -15.60 -19.45 -22.20
N SER A 273 -16.16 -19.33 -23.39
CA SER A 273 -16.48 -18.04 -24.00
C SER A 273 -17.40 -17.20 -23.10
N TYR A 274 -18.43 -17.83 -22.51
CA TYR A 274 -19.33 -17.13 -21.58
C TYR A 274 -18.60 -16.67 -20.30
N LEU A 275 -17.74 -17.52 -19.72
CA LEU A 275 -16.92 -17.16 -18.58
C LEU A 275 -16.03 -15.95 -18.92
N ASN A 276 -15.37 -16.01 -20.06
CA ASN A 276 -14.46 -14.92 -20.50
C ASN A 276 -15.23 -13.62 -20.77
N SER A 277 -16.50 -13.69 -21.23
CA SER A 277 -17.31 -12.49 -21.44
C SER A 277 -17.62 -11.76 -20.10
N ILE A 278 -17.83 -12.51 -19.00
CA ILE A 278 -18.01 -11.93 -17.68
C ILE A 278 -16.69 -11.23 -17.22
N ILE A 279 -15.56 -11.91 -17.39
CA ILE A 279 -14.25 -11.38 -16.98
C ILE A 279 -13.93 -10.09 -17.77
N ASN A 280 -14.21 -10.07 -19.06
CA ASN A 280 -13.91 -8.93 -19.93
C ASN A 280 -14.77 -7.68 -19.61
N GLN A 281 -15.92 -7.84 -19.00
CA GLN A 281 -16.74 -6.68 -18.58
C GLN A 281 -16.13 -5.89 -17.45
N GLU A 282 -15.24 -6.50 -16.67
CA GLU A 282 -14.56 -5.86 -15.54
C GLU A 282 -13.16 -5.31 -15.86
N UNK A 283 -12.85 -5.86 -16.75
CA UNK A 283 -11.56 -5.49 -17.19
C UNK A 283 -11.40 -4.31 -17.89
#